data_8b2257ff849ecbdbb4a94f51c2d6ca8b
#
_entry.id   8b2257ff849ecbdbb4a94f51c2d6ca8b
#
_cell.length_a   1.000
_cell.length_b   1.000
_cell.length_c   1.000
_cell.angle_alpha   90.00
_cell.angle_beta   90.00
_cell.angle_gamma   90.00
#
_symmetry.space_group_name_H-M   'P 1'
#
loop_
_entity.id
_entity.type
_entity.pdbx_description
1 polymer ?
#
loop_
_entity_poly.entity_id
_entity_poly.type
_entity_poly.pdbx_seq_one_letter_code
_entity_poly.pdbx_strand_id
1 'polypeptide(L)'
;MRTTIRYAAVLSIMILAGFAASGAAQAPAAPATTTPTAPASTVPAVPMQWVAAMYNMQGGGTTWVTLHADGFSSPAQVQALKDLLKDQGQTAVVNQLNGMPQIGWVRFGKQTGYPIPVIRYIPTATGYRIVAVCARPIGFVGAVTQGIIETDYPNGVVTLDVKTKGNSAGQVLPAVKLEFNEDGTFDPKVYGTAPLRLMQVREESAK
;
A
#
# COMPACT_ATOMS: atom_id res chain seq x y z
N MET A 1 -27.42 35.21 28.43
CA MET A 1 -26.61 36.43 28.26
C MET A 1 -25.99 36.42 26.87
N ARG A 2 -26.42 37.39 26.06
CA ARG A 2 -25.99 37.59 24.66
C ARG A 2 -24.67 38.39 24.66
N THR A 3 -23.73 38.08 23.83
CA THR A 3 -22.78 39.08 23.35
C THR A 3 -22.37 38.74 21.90
N THR A 4 -22.97 39.52 21.03
CA THR A 4 -22.67 39.61 19.58
C THR A 4 -21.60 40.68 19.42
N ILE A 5 -20.50 40.41 18.78
CA ILE A 5 -19.57 41.44 18.33
C ILE A 5 -19.48 41.38 16.80
N ARG A 6 -20.03 42.42 16.18
CA ARG A 6 -19.87 42.78 14.76
C ARG A 6 -18.68 43.74 14.67
N TYR A 7 -17.80 43.54 13.71
CA TYR A 7 -16.97 44.64 13.21
C TYR A 7 -17.07 44.73 11.69
N ALA A 8 -17.37 45.97 11.31
CA ALA A 8 -17.65 46.40 9.96
C ALA A 8 -16.36 46.86 9.25
N ALA A 9 -16.45 46.74 7.95
CA ALA A 9 -15.73 47.32 6.84
C ALA A 9 -14.89 48.59 7.08
N VAL A 10 -13.73 48.69 6.43
CA VAL A 10 -13.23 49.94 5.84
C VAL A 10 -12.60 49.62 4.48
N LEU A 11 -13.23 50.21 3.50
CA LEU A 11 -12.86 50.33 2.10
C LEU A 11 -11.84 51.49 1.98
N SER A 12 -10.74 51.31 1.30
CA SER A 12 -9.91 52.45 0.81
C SER A 12 -9.37 52.13 -0.58
N ILE A 13 -9.98 52.78 -1.53
CA ILE A 13 -9.55 52.91 -2.94
C ILE A 13 -8.47 54.02 -2.97
N MET A 14 -7.32 53.75 -3.55
CA MET A 14 -6.44 54.78 -4.13
C MET A 14 -5.97 54.37 -5.53
N ILE A 15 -6.50 55.08 -6.47
CA ILE A 15 -6.06 55.10 -7.87
C ILE A 15 -4.90 56.13 -7.94
N LEU A 16 -3.78 55.73 -8.52
CA LEU A 16 -2.84 56.67 -9.11
C LEU A 16 -2.30 56.08 -10.41
N ALA A 17 -2.64 56.79 -11.47
CA ALA A 17 -2.12 56.62 -12.83
C ALA A 17 -0.74 57.28 -12.96
N GLY A 18 0.12 56.72 -13.81
CA GLY A 18 1.20 57.52 -14.35
C GLY A 18 2.42 56.76 -14.86
N PHE A 19 2.55 56.83 -16.18
CA PHE A 19 3.73 56.90 -17.02
C PHE A 19 4.45 55.66 -17.48
N ALA A 20 4.40 55.54 -18.79
CA ALA A 20 5.15 54.66 -19.66
C ALA A 20 6.65 54.97 -19.64
N ALA A 21 7.46 53.93 -19.69
CA ALA A 21 8.79 53.97 -20.26
C ALA A 21 9.11 52.59 -20.86
N SER A 22 9.16 52.55 -22.16
CA SER A 22 9.63 51.40 -22.96
C SER A 22 11.12 51.18 -22.71
N GLY A 23 11.45 50.06 -22.12
CA GLY A 23 12.80 49.57 -22.01
C GLY A 23 12.76 48.07 -22.27
N ALA A 24 13.04 47.63 -23.49
CA ALA A 24 13.22 46.24 -23.84
C ALA A 24 14.55 45.76 -23.23
N ALA A 25 14.48 45.26 -21.99
CA ALA A 25 15.56 44.48 -21.41
C ALA A 25 15.20 43.00 -21.60
N GLN A 26 15.94 42.37 -22.49
CA GLN A 26 15.91 40.92 -22.73
C GLN A 26 16.34 40.23 -21.44
N ALA A 27 15.40 39.63 -20.74
CA ALA A 27 15.68 38.82 -19.57
C ALA A 27 16.50 37.58 -19.98
N PRO A 28 17.56 37.23 -19.29
CA PRO A 28 18.29 35.98 -19.53
C PRO A 28 17.35 34.80 -19.34
N ALA A 29 17.28 33.92 -20.36
CA ALA A 29 16.52 32.68 -20.32
C ALA A 29 16.95 31.88 -19.06
N ALA A 30 16.01 31.68 -18.14
CA ALA A 30 16.22 30.80 -17.01
C ALA A 30 16.57 29.39 -17.53
N PRO A 31 17.55 28.70 -16.96
CA PRO A 31 17.88 27.34 -17.35
C PRO A 31 16.62 26.49 -17.15
N ALA A 32 16.19 25.81 -18.21
CA ALA A 32 15.11 24.84 -18.15
C ALA A 32 15.47 23.78 -17.10
N THR A 33 14.80 23.81 -15.97
CA THR A 33 14.88 22.78 -14.97
C THR A 33 14.29 21.52 -15.59
N THR A 34 15.14 20.66 -16.14
CA THR A 34 14.76 19.32 -16.54
C THR A 34 14.37 18.55 -15.30
N THR A 35 13.10 18.56 -14.97
CA THR A 35 12.54 17.62 -13.98
C THR A 35 12.90 16.22 -14.45
N PRO A 36 13.64 15.42 -13.68
CA PRO A 36 13.94 14.05 -14.06
C PRO A 36 12.60 13.32 -14.18
N THR A 37 12.21 13.00 -15.41
CA THR A 37 11.08 12.10 -15.67
C THR A 37 11.44 10.78 -15.03
N ALA A 38 10.79 10.47 -13.89
CA ALA A 38 10.90 9.16 -13.28
C ALA A 38 10.55 8.11 -14.36
N PRO A 39 11.33 7.03 -14.52
CA PRO A 39 11.06 6.02 -15.53
C PRO A 39 9.64 5.52 -15.31
N ALA A 40 8.84 5.56 -16.37
CA ALA A 40 7.49 5.01 -16.37
C ALA A 40 7.59 3.54 -15.97
N SER A 41 7.23 3.24 -14.72
CA SER A 41 7.31 1.90 -14.16
C SER A 41 6.25 1.06 -14.82
N THR A 42 6.63 0.32 -15.85
CA THR A 42 5.75 -0.61 -16.54
C THR A 42 5.38 -1.72 -15.56
N VAL A 43 4.09 -1.79 -15.20
CA VAL A 43 3.56 -2.91 -14.42
C VAL A 43 3.78 -4.17 -15.24
N PRO A 44 4.35 -5.23 -14.66
CA PRO A 44 4.65 -6.45 -15.40
C PRO A 44 3.36 -7.14 -15.90
N ALA A 45 3.52 -8.01 -16.90
CA ALA A 45 2.43 -8.84 -17.38
C ALA A 45 2.00 -9.84 -16.30
N VAL A 46 0.72 -10.13 -16.22
CA VAL A 46 0.14 -11.16 -15.35
C VAL A 46 -0.34 -12.34 -16.20
N PRO A 47 -0.49 -13.54 -15.64
CA PRO A 47 -0.36 -13.88 -14.22
C PRO A 47 1.09 -13.99 -13.75
N MET A 48 1.33 -13.67 -12.47
CA MET A 48 2.61 -13.83 -11.81
C MET A 48 2.47 -14.72 -10.57
N GLN A 49 3.52 -15.46 -10.25
CA GLN A 49 3.57 -16.30 -9.07
C GLN A 49 4.92 -16.16 -8.37
N TRP A 50 4.88 -16.12 -7.05
CA TRP A 50 6.08 -16.15 -6.21
C TRP A 50 5.99 -17.29 -5.21
N VAL A 51 7.12 -17.93 -4.97
CA VAL A 51 7.28 -18.96 -3.95
C VAL A 51 8.34 -18.50 -2.94
N ALA A 52 8.07 -18.73 -1.67
CA ALA A 52 8.97 -18.38 -0.58
C ALA A 52 8.96 -19.44 0.52
N ALA A 53 10.05 -19.56 1.25
CA ALA A 53 10.13 -20.39 2.43
C ALA A 53 9.80 -19.56 3.68
N MET A 54 8.78 -19.95 4.43
CA MET A 54 8.42 -19.39 5.73
C MET A 54 8.99 -20.31 6.83
N TYR A 55 9.85 -19.74 7.67
CA TYR A 55 10.38 -20.48 8.81
C TYR A 55 9.48 -20.32 10.03
N ASN A 56 8.99 -21.43 10.55
CA ASN A 56 8.18 -21.44 11.77
C ASN A 56 9.09 -21.59 12.99
N MET A 57 9.26 -20.51 13.75
CA MET A 57 10.10 -20.50 14.95
C MET A 57 9.53 -21.35 16.10
N GLN A 58 8.23 -21.63 16.10
CA GLN A 58 7.59 -22.39 17.19
C GLN A 58 7.59 -23.91 16.97
N GLY A 59 7.73 -24.37 15.74
CA GLY A 59 7.69 -25.80 15.41
C GLY A 59 8.91 -26.33 14.66
N GLY A 60 9.93 -25.51 14.41
CA GLY A 60 11.18 -25.93 13.77
C GLY A 60 11.03 -26.37 12.29
N GLY A 61 9.87 -26.12 11.66
CA GLY A 61 9.60 -26.54 10.30
C GLY A 61 9.63 -25.39 9.30
N THR A 62 9.84 -25.73 8.04
CA THR A 62 9.71 -24.81 6.89
C THR A 62 8.39 -25.07 6.18
N THR A 63 7.61 -24.01 5.96
CA THR A 63 6.38 -24.06 5.16
C THR A 63 6.60 -23.25 3.89
N TRP A 64 6.25 -23.82 2.74
CA TRP A 64 6.26 -23.09 1.48
C TRP A 64 5.04 -22.18 1.39
N VAL A 65 5.28 -20.95 0.99
CA VAL A 65 4.24 -19.94 0.74
C VAL A 65 4.24 -19.64 -0.74
N THR A 66 3.07 -19.75 -1.35
CA THR A 66 2.86 -19.37 -2.74
C THR A 66 1.93 -18.17 -2.80
N LEU A 67 2.37 -17.08 -3.41
CA LEU A 67 1.57 -15.92 -3.75
C LEU A 67 1.33 -15.89 -5.25
N HIS A 68 0.08 -15.80 -5.67
CA HIS A 68 -0.33 -15.73 -7.06
C HIS A 68 -1.08 -14.43 -7.32
N ALA A 69 -0.79 -13.77 -8.43
CA ALA A 69 -1.45 -12.55 -8.87
C ALA A 69 -1.98 -12.70 -10.29
N ASP A 70 -3.29 -12.56 -10.44
CA ASP A 70 -3.99 -12.46 -11.73
C ASP A 70 -4.09 -11.01 -12.21
N GLY A 71 -3.79 -10.06 -11.32
CA GLY A 71 -3.85 -8.63 -11.58
C GLY A 71 -3.18 -7.81 -10.49
N PHE A 72 -3.03 -6.51 -10.77
CA PHE A 72 -2.53 -5.54 -9.80
C PHE A 72 -3.54 -4.41 -9.61
N SER A 73 -3.69 -3.99 -8.35
CA SER A 73 -4.53 -2.84 -7.99
C SER A 73 -3.91 -1.54 -8.50
N SER A 74 -4.73 -0.70 -9.10
CA SER A 74 -4.31 0.63 -9.55
C SER A 74 -4.03 1.57 -8.37
N PRO A 75 -3.22 2.62 -8.57
CA PRO A 75 -3.05 3.67 -7.56
C PRO A 75 -4.37 4.29 -7.11
N ALA A 76 -5.33 4.48 -8.04
CA ALA A 76 -6.64 5.03 -7.74
C ALA A 76 -7.48 4.14 -6.81
N GLN A 77 -7.44 2.81 -7.02
CA GLN A 77 -8.12 1.87 -6.12
C GLN A 77 -7.55 1.91 -4.70
N VAL A 78 -6.23 2.00 -4.56
CA VAL A 78 -5.59 2.10 -3.24
C VAL A 78 -5.89 3.44 -2.59
N GLN A 79 -5.92 4.54 -3.36
CA GLN A 79 -6.29 5.85 -2.83
C GLN A 79 -7.73 5.84 -2.34
N ALA A 80 -8.67 5.24 -3.06
CA ALA A 80 -10.07 5.11 -2.62
C ALA A 80 -10.20 4.33 -1.30
N LEU A 81 -9.41 3.26 -1.10
CA LEU A 81 -9.40 2.53 0.19
C LEU A 81 -8.80 3.38 1.32
N LYS A 82 -7.80 4.20 1.03
CA LYS A 82 -7.20 5.12 1.98
C LYS A 82 -8.19 6.20 2.42
N ASP A 83 -8.90 6.80 1.46
CA ASP A 83 -9.92 7.80 1.74
C ASP A 83 -11.07 7.18 2.55
N LEU A 84 -11.50 5.97 2.17
CA LEU A 84 -12.52 5.23 2.92
C LEU A 84 -12.08 4.93 4.36
N LEU A 85 -10.82 4.54 4.57
CA LEU A 85 -10.27 4.31 5.91
C LEU A 85 -10.30 5.58 6.76
N LYS A 86 -9.91 6.70 6.17
CA LYS A 86 -9.89 8.01 6.83
C LYS A 86 -11.30 8.49 7.21
N ASP A 87 -12.27 8.32 6.30
CA ASP A 87 -13.61 8.88 6.45
C ASP A 87 -14.55 7.99 7.25
N GLN A 88 -14.42 6.65 7.12
CA GLN A 88 -15.37 5.68 7.68
C GLN A 88 -14.72 4.59 8.54
N GLY A 89 -13.39 4.56 8.60
CA GLY A 89 -12.64 3.66 9.46
C GLY A 89 -12.48 2.23 8.94
N GLN A 90 -11.89 1.39 9.78
CA GLN A 90 -11.43 0.04 9.43
C GLN A 90 -12.57 -0.88 8.95
N THR A 91 -13.73 -0.83 9.61
CA THR A 91 -14.87 -1.69 9.26
C THR A 91 -15.36 -1.46 7.84
N ALA A 92 -15.41 -0.20 7.41
CA ALA A 92 -15.80 0.14 6.04
C ALA A 92 -14.81 -0.42 5.01
N VAL A 93 -13.52 -0.34 5.30
CA VAL A 93 -12.48 -0.91 4.44
C VAL A 93 -12.60 -2.42 4.34
N VAL A 94 -12.84 -3.12 5.45
CA VAL A 94 -13.05 -4.58 5.45
C VAL A 94 -14.26 -4.97 4.60
N ASN A 95 -15.37 -4.27 4.76
CA ASN A 95 -16.57 -4.49 3.95
C ASN A 95 -16.29 -4.25 2.46
N GLN A 96 -15.56 -3.18 2.13
CA GLN A 96 -15.16 -2.90 0.76
C GLN A 96 -14.26 -4.00 0.21
N LEU A 97 -13.22 -4.45 0.94
CA LEU A 97 -12.32 -5.52 0.53
C LEU A 97 -13.07 -6.84 0.29
N ASN A 98 -14.04 -7.17 1.13
CA ASN A 98 -14.89 -8.37 0.96
C ASN A 98 -15.78 -8.29 -0.28
N GLY A 99 -16.17 -7.10 -0.73
CA GLY A 99 -16.97 -6.87 -1.93
C GLY A 99 -16.14 -6.74 -3.22
N MET A 100 -14.81 -6.61 -3.13
CA MET A 100 -13.95 -6.48 -4.30
C MET A 100 -13.72 -7.81 -5.02
N PRO A 101 -13.53 -7.78 -6.35
CA PRO A 101 -13.07 -8.95 -7.10
C PRO A 101 -11.74 -9.45 -6.56
N GLN A 102 -11.59 -10.76 -6.50
CA GLN A 102 -10.36 -11.44 -6.19
C GLN A 102 -9.39 -11.31 -7.35
N ILE A 103 -8.20 -10.78 -7.12
CA ILE A 103 -7.15 -10.62 -8.14
C ILE A 103 -5.90 -11.44 -7.86
N GLY A 104 -6.01 -12.38 -6.91
CA GLY A 104 -4.97 -13.32 -6.58
C GLY A 104 -5.28 -14.11 -5.31
N TRP A 105 -4.32 -14.90 -4.89
CA TRP A 105 -4.41 -15.69 -3.66
C TRP A 105 -3.04 -15.94 -3.04
N VAL A 106 -3.00 -16.20 -1.73
CA VAL A 106 -1.81 -16.71 -1.03
C VAL A 106 -2.14 -18.04 -0.37
N ARG A 107 -1.23 -18.99 -0.47
CA ARG A 107 -1.37 -20.35 0.06
C ARG A 107 -0.15 -20.74 0.89
N PHE A 108 -0.40 -21.40 2.01
CA PHE A 108 0.60 -21.89 2.94
C PHE A 108 0.62 -23.41 2.92
N GLY A 109 1.70 -23.98 2.40
CA GLY A 109 1.82 -25.43 2.21
C GLY A 109 0.72 -25.99 1.33
N LYS A 110 -0.02 -26.97 1.85
CA LYS A 110 -1.12 -27.64 1.15
C LYS A 110 -2.52 -27.11 1.52
N GLN A 111 -2.60 -26.02 2.29
CA GLN A 111 -3.88 -25.44 2.72
C GLN A 111 -4.62 -24.77 1.56
N THR A 112 -5.92 -24.54 1.77
CA THR A 112 -6.71 -23.70 0.85
C THR A 112 -6.17 -22.26 0.87
N GLY A 113 -6.07 -21.64 -0.30
CA GLY A 113 -5.55 -20.29 -0.42
C GLY A 113 -6.45 -19.23 0.23
N TYR A 114 -5.85 -18.15 0.67
CA TYR A 114 -6.54 -16.94 1.11
C TYR A 114 -6.74 -16.03 -0.10
N PRO A 115 -7.98 -15.57 -0.36
CA PRO A 115 -8.27 -14.66 -1.46
C PRO A 115 -7.67 -13.29 -1.21
N ILE A 116 -7.17 -12.68 -2.26
CA ILE A 116 -6.54 -11.37 -2.21
C ILE A 116 -7.26 -10.41 -3.17
N PRO A 117 -7.98 -9.41 -2.66
CA PRO A 117 -8.63 -8.38 -3.47
C PRO A 117 -7.69 -7.23 -3.85
N VAL A 118 -6.56 -7.05 -3.15
CA VAL A 118 -5.62 -5.94 -3.41
C VAL A 118 -4.20 -6.46 -3.47
N ILE A 119 -3.55 -6.25 -4.63
CA ILE A 119 -2.14 -6.54 -4.83
C ILE A 119 -1.49 -5.31 -5.47
N ARG A 120 -0.46 -4.77 -4.82
CA ARG A 120 0.32 -3.64 -5.33
C ARG A 120 1.66 -4.13 -5.83
N TYR A 121 2.02 -3.71 -7.04
CA TYR A 121 3.37 -3.77 -7.56
C TYR A 121 4.01 -2.39 -7.40
N ILE A 122 5.13 -2.32 -6.71
CA ILE A 122 5.84 -1.08 -6.39
C ILE A 122 7.29 -1.23 -6.84
N PRO A 123 7.70 -0.59 -7.93
CA PRO A 123 9.09 -0.59 -8.37
C PRO A 123 9.99 0.02 -7.31
N THR A 124 11.19 -0.52 -7.17
CA THR A 124 12.25 -0.01 -6.29
C THR A 124 13.56 0.12 -7.05
N ALA A 125 14.54 0.79 -6.49
CA ALA A 125 15.85 0.96 -7.14
C ALA A 125 16.58 -0.37 -7.41
N THR A 126 16.26 -1.44 -6.66
CA THR A 126 16.95 -2.72 -6.74
C THR A 126 16.08 -3.89 -7.20
N GLY A 127 14.84 -3.61 -7.61
CA GLY A 127 13.87 -4.61 -8.03
C GLY A 127 12.44 -4.10 -7.87
N TYR A 128 11.61 -4.81 -7.11
CA TYR A 128 10.25 -4.38 -6.83
C TYR A 128 9.74 -4.94 -5.50
N ARG A 129 8.71 -4.29 -4.96
CA ARG A 129 7.95 -4.75 -3.79
C ARG A 129 6.56 -5.15 -4.21
N ILE A 130 6.09 -6.28 -3.70
CA ILE A 130 4.69 -6.70 -3.75
C ILE A 130 4.08 -6.50 -2.37
N VAL A 131 2.90 -5.89 -2.33
CA VAL A 131 2.07 -5.78 -1.12
C VAL A 131 0.71 -6.38 -1.44
N ALA A 132 0.38 -7.47 -0.78
CA ALA A 132 -0.87 -8.21 -0.96
C ALA A 132 -1.71 -8.14 0.32
N VAL A 133 -2.95 -7.68 0.21
CA VAL A 133 -3.87 -7.49 1.35
C VAL A 133 -5.02 -8.49 1.24
N CYS A 134 -5.20 -9.31 2.27
CA CYS A 134 -6.34 -10.21 2.43
C CYS A 134 -7.48 -9.48 3.15
N ALA A 135 -8.72 -9.74 2.75
CA ALA A 135 -9.91 -9.17 3.39
C ALA A 135 -10.18 -9.75 4.80
N ARG A 136 -9.45 -10.79 5.18
CA ARG A 136 -9.54 -11.46 6.49
C ARG A 136 -8.14 -11.77 7.03
N PRO A 137 -8.00 -12.01 8.34
CA PRO A 137 -6.73 -12.45 8.91
C PRO A 137 -6.25 -13.77 8.30
N ILE A 138 -4.94 -13.92 8.17
CA ILE A 138 -4.31 -15.15 7.74
C ILE A 138 -4.16 -16.05 8.96
N GLY A 139 -5.05 -17.05 9.10
CA GLY A 139 -5.03 -17.99 10.21
C GLY A 139 -3.95 -19.05 10.01
N PHE A 140 -3.04 -19.15 10.99
CA PHE A 140 -2.23 -20.35 11.17
C PHE A 140 -2.87 -21.14 12.31
N VAL A 141 -2.87 -22.47 12.18
CA VAL A 141 -3.39 -23.36 13.24
C VAL A 141 -2.77 -22.96 14.58
N GLY A 142 -3.57 -22.42 15.49
CA GLY A 142 -3.16 -21.93 16.80
C GLY A 142 -3.13 -20.42 17.02
N ALA A 143 -3.11 -19.59 15.96
CA ALA A 143 -3.04 -18.13 16.11
C ALA A 143 -4.41 -17.41 16.04
N VAL A 144 -5.46 -18.09 15.61
CA VAL A 144 -6.80 -17.51 15.36
C VAL A 144 -7.83 -18.00 16.38
N THR A 145 -7.46 -18.18 17.61
CA THR A 145 -8.41 -18.73 18.61
C THR A 145 -9.11 -17.69 19.48
N GLN A 146 -8.97 -16.40 19.16
CA GLN A 146 -9.63 -15.37 19.97
C GLN A 146 -10.32 -14.36 19.06
N GLY A 147 -11.65 -14.28 19.15
CA GLY A 147 -12.50 -13.36 18.38
C GLY A 147 -12.12 -11.88 18.43
N ILE A 148 -11.23 -11.50 19.34
CA ILE A 148 -10.61 -10.17 19.45
C ILE A 148 -9.75 -9.85 18.22
N ILE A 149 -9.09 -10.85 17.64
CA ILE A 149 -8.19 -10.64 16.46
C ILE A 149 -9.00 -10.27 15.22
N GLU A 150 -10.15 -10.89 15.01
CA GLU A 150 -10.99 -10.63 13.83
C GLU A 150 -11.64 -9.25 13.83
N THR A 151 -11.90 -8.71 15.02
CA THR A 151 -12.58 -7.40 15.15
C THR A 151 -11.60 -6.24 15.08
N ASP A 152 -10.47 -6.34 15.77
CA ASP A 152 -9.51 -5.24 15.90
C ASP A 152 -8.42 -5.25 14.85
N TYR A 153 -8.04 -6.43 14.32
CA TYR A 153 -6.98 -6.64 13.33
C TYR A 153 -7.50 -7.51 12.18
N PRO A 154 -8.44 -6.99 11.40
CA PRO A 154 -9.28 -7.80 10.52
C PRO A 154 -8.61 -8.24 9.22
N ASN A 155 -7.39 -7.80 8.94
CA ASN A 155 -6.74 -8.05 7.66
C ASN A 155 -5.45 -8.85 7.83
N GLY A 156 -5.11 -9.66 6.83
CA GLY A 156 -3.78 -10.22 6.67
C GLY A 156 -3.01 -9.51 5.55
N VAL A 157 -1.69 -9.41 5.69
CA VAL A 157 -0.85 -8.78 4.66
C VAL A 157 0.37 -9.65 4.37
N VAL A 158 0.71 -9.77 3.11
CA VAL A 158 1.96 -10.38 2.65
C VAL A 158 2.75 -9.34 1.89
N THR A 159 4.01 -9.16 2.25
CA THR A 159 4.93 -8.30 1.53
C THR A 159 6.10 -9.11 1.00
N LEU A 160 6.51 -8.85 -0.24
CA LEU A 160 7.68 -9.44 -0.87
C LEU A 160 8.57 -8.32 -1.40
N ASP A 161 9.85 -8.34 -1.03
CA ASP A 161 10.90 -7.51 -1.61
C ASP A 161 11.70 -8.37 -2.58
N VAL A 162 11.39 -8.28 -3.85
CA VAL A 162 12.02 -9.05 -4.92
C VAL A 162 13.15 -8.21 -5.52
N LYS A 163 14.37 -8.74 -5.44
CA LYS A 163 15.56 -8.05 -5.91
C LYS A 163 16.04 -8.66 -7.22
N THR A 164 16.47 -7.80 -8.13
CA THR A 164 17.11 -8.20 -9.39
C THR A 164 18.46 -8.89 -9.15
N LYS A 165 19.17 -8.48 -8.09
CA LYS A 165 20.42 -9.09 -7.65
C LYS A 165 20.41 -9.23 -6.13
N GLY A 166 20.90 -10.40 -5.65
CA GLY A 166 20.94 -10.70 -4.22
C GLY A 166 19.71 -11.45 -3.72
N ASN A 167 19.58 -11.54 -2.40
CA ASN A 167 18.53 -12.31 -1.76
C ASN A 167 17.23 -11.51 -1.68
N SER A 168 16.19 -12.06 -2.26
CA SER A 168 14.81 -11.58 -2.08
C SER A 168 14.25 -12.11 -0.76
N ALA A 169 13.45 -11.29 -0.09
CA ALA A 169 12.87 -11.59 1.20
C ALA A 169 11.41 -11.11 1.25
N GLY A 170 10.72 -11.43 2.33
CA GLY A 170 9.36 -10.97 2.54
C GLY A 170 8.91 -11.20 3.98
N GLN A 171 7.66 -10.90 4.22
CA GLN A 171 7.03 -11.17 5.50
C GLN A 171 5.53 -11.40 5.36
N VAL A 172 4.99 -12.18 6.27
CA VAL A 172 3.55 -12.34 6.48
C VAL A 172 3.19 -11.66 7.79
N LEU A 173 2.20 -10.81 7.73
CA LEU A 173 1.56 -10.14 8.85
C LEU A 173 0.17 -10.76 9.01
N PRO A 174 -0.03 -11.72 9.91
CA PRO A 174 -1.25 -12.53 9.97
C PRO A 174 -2.50 -11.74 10.29
N ALA A 175 -2.38 -10.75 11.17
CA ALA A 175 -3.49 -9.92 11.60
C ALA A 175 -3.01 -8.48 11.80
N VAL A 176 -3.59 -7.54 11.06
CA VAL A 176 -3.19 -6.13 11.06
C VAL A 176 -4.39 -5.19 11.02
N LYS A 177 -4.21 -4.00 11.55
CA LYS A 177 -4.97 -2.81 11.16
C LYS A 177 -4.30 -2.17 9.96
N LEU A 178 -5.09 -1.81 8.97
CA LEU A 178 -4.58 -1.06 7.83
C LEU A 178 -4.37 0.38 8.26
N GLU A 179 -3.14 0.87 8.11
CA GLU A 179 -2.81 2.27 8.27
C GLU A 179 -1.99 2.72 7.06
N PHE A 180 -2.06 4.00 6.74
CA PHE A 180 -1.29 4.59 5.65
C PHE A 180 -0.54 5.79 6.20
N ASN A 181 0.72 5.90 5.84
CA ASN A 181 1.52 7.08 6.11
C ASN A 181 1.01 8.28 5.29
N GLU A 182 1.47 9.48 5.62
CA GLU A 182 1.13 10.71 4.90
C GLU A 182 1.52 10.66 3.42
N ASP A 183 2.63 10.00 3.10
CA ASP A 183 3.12 9.77 1.73
C ASP A 183 2.32 8.69 0.97
N GLY A 184 1.34 8.06 1.62
CA GLY A 184 0.51 7.01 1.04
C GLY A 184 1.13 5.63 1.06
N THR A 185 2.28 5.44 1.68
CA THR A 185 2.82 4.11 1.94
C THR A 185 1.99 3.38 2.98
N PHE A 186 1.91 2.07 2.82
CA PHE A 186 1.18 1.21 3.73
C PHE A 186 2.05 0.90 4.96
N ASP A 187 1.54 1.24 6.14
CA ASP A 187 2.18 0.97 7.43
C ASP A 187 1.22 0.20 8.35
N PRO A 188 1.21 -1.14 8.26
CA PRO A 188 0.26 -1.94 9.02
C PRO A 188 0.65 -2.03 10.49
N LYS A 189 -0.26 -1.68 11.39
CA LYS A 189 -0.12 -2.02 12.82
C LYS A 189 -0.38 -3.49 13.04
N VAL A 190 0.62 -4.17 13.56
CA VAL A 190 0.59 -5.61 13.84
C VAL A 190 0.10 -5.86 15.26
N TYR A 191 -0.80 -6.84 15.43
CA TYR A 191 -1.21 -7.32 16.74
C TYR A 191 -0.11 -8.19 17.34
N GLY A 192 0.63 -7.70 18.33
CA GLY A 192 1.42 -8.47 19.31
C GLY A 192 2.32 -9.62 18.83
N THR A 193 2.20 -10.02 17.58
CA THR A 193 2.96 -11.12 16.97
C THR A 193 4.04 -10.57 16.06
N ALA A 194 5.26 -11.09 16.21
CA ALA A 194 6.33 -10.76 15.27
C ALA A 194 5.96 -11.16 13.84
N PRO A 195 6.28 -10.35 12.83
CA PRO A 195 6.09 -10.72 11.43
C PRO A 195 6.77 -12.05 11.12
N LEU A 196 6.07 -12.93 10.39
CA LEU A 196 6.63 -14.19 9.94
C LEU A 196 7.51 -13.94 8.72
N ARG A 197 8.79 -14.24 8.83
CA ARG A 197 9.77 -13.97 7.77
C ARG A 197 9.64 -14.97 6.63
N LEU A 198 9.67 -14.43 5.42
CA LEU A 198 9.77 -15.17 4.18
C LEU A 198 11.19 -15.03 3.62
N MET A 199 11.79 -16.16 3.31
CA MET A 199 13.13 -16.24 2.74
C MET A 199 13.08 -16.97 1.39
N GLN A 200 14.16 -16.87 0.62
CA GLN A 200 14.27 -17.54 -0.68
C GLN A 200 13.09 -17.19 -1.62
N VAL A 201 12.63 -15.95 -1.56
CA VAL A 201 11.55 -15.48 -2.44
C VAL A 201 12.05 -15.55 -3.89
N ARG A 202 11.31 -16.27 -4.72
CA ARG A 202 11.59 -16.37 -6.15
C ARG A 202 10.30 -16.28 -6.95
N GLU A 203 10.40 -15.69 -8.12
CA GLU A 203 9.33 -15.70 -9.10
C GLU A 203 9.34 -17.05 -9.82
N GLU A 204 8.15 -17.60 -10.05
CA GLU A 204 7.94 -18.81 -10.83
C GLU A 204 6.93 -18.52 -11.94
N SER A 205 7.07 -19.23 -13.07
CA SER A 205 6.05 -19.14 -14.12
C SER A 205 4.71 -19.64 -13.57
N ALA A 206 3.68 -18.81 -13.65
CA ALA A 206 2.33 -19.23 -13.32
C ALA A 206 1.90 -20.32 -14.32
N LYS A 207 1.45 -21.46 -13.79
CA LYS A 207 0.96 -22.60 -14.58
C LYS A 207 -0.54 -22.49 -14.78
#